data_dcc4b167763fdc5aab996ecd5a747ce7
#
_entry.id   dcc4b167763fdc5aab996ecd5a747ce7
#
_cell.length_a   1.000
_cell.length_b   1.000
_cell.length_c   1.000
_cell.angle_alpha   90.00
_cell.angle_beta   90.00
_cell.angle_gamma   90.00
#
_symmetry.space_group_name_H-M   'P 1'
#
loop_
_entity.id
_entity.type
_entity.pdbx_description
1 polymer ?
#
loop_
_entity_poly.entity_id
_entity_poly.type
_entity_poly.pdbx_seq_one_letter_code
_entity_poly.pdbx_strand_id
1 'polypeptide(L)'
;PRRNMGELANTFKRLAEAGPRDFYEGAIAEKIVRDANVGGSRISMQDLTSYAATTHEAMSMTYAGATVYAAPGLTAGPTMFDTLSRIDGKIAFEDGSPSAESYAHYASALRAAYETRLATMGDADDAQDPACTTHLTTIDGEGNMVTLTQTLLSAFGSKVVLPETGILMNNGIMWFDTRPGGPKSIGGGKRPLCNM
;
A
#
# COMPACT_ATOMS: atom_id res chain seq x y z
N PRO A 1 11.22 22.13 11.20
CA PRO A 1 11.59 21.51 12.48
C PRO A 1 12.30 20.19 12.23
N ARG A 2 13.49 19.98 12.82
CA ARG A 2 14.17 18.69 12.78
C ARG A 2 13.54 17.79 13.86
N ARG A 3 13.09 16.59 13.48
CA ARG A 3 12.69 15.57 14.46
C ARG A 3 13.93 14.77 14.86
N ASN A 4 14.10 14.57 16.16
CA ASN A 4 15.08 13.63 16.65
C ASN A 4 14.48 12.21 16.52
N MET A 5 15.08 11.38 15.66
CA MET A 5 14.68 9.98 15.45
C MET A 5 15.49 9.01 16.32
N GLY A 6 16.12 9.51 17.39
CA GLY A 6 16.83 8.68 18.38
C GLY A 6 17.85 7.74 17.73
N GLU A 7 17.64 6.44 17.93
CA GLU A 7 18.55 5.36 17.51
C GLU A 7 18.49 5.00 16.01
N LEU A 8 17.75 5.73 15.18
CA LEU A 8 17.55 5.35 13.76
C LEU A 8 18.88 5.21 12.99
N ALA A 9 19.87 6.05 13.28
CA ALA A 9 21.18 5.95 12.63
C ALA A 9 21.87 4.62 12.95
N ASN A 10 21.80 4.16 14.21
CA ASN A 10 22.35 2.88 14.65
C ASN A 10 21.58 1.71 14.05
N THR A 11 20.26 1.85 13.88
CA THR A 11 19.42 0.86 13.18
C THR A 11 19.85 0.72 11.70
N PHE A 12 20.07 1.82 10.98
CA PHE A 12 20.58 1.75 9.61
C PHE A 12 21.97 1.16 9.50
N LYS A 13 22.88 1.50 10.43
CA LYS A 13 24.21 0.89 10.50
C LYS A 13 24.09 -0.62 10.69
N ARG A 14 23.26 -1.05 11.63
CA ARG A 14 23.03 -2.48 11.88
C ARG A 14 22.45 -3.19 10.65
N LEU A 15 21.49 -2.59 9.95
CA LEU A 15 20.94 -3.16 8.70
C LEU A 15 22.00 -3.29 7.60
N ALA A 16 22.91 -2.33 7.49
CA ALA A 16 24.01 -2.39 6.52
C ALA A 16 25.01 -3.51 6.84
N GLU A 17 25.24 -3.79 8.13
CA GLU A 17 26.18 -4.81 8.62
C GLU A 17 25.58 -6.22 8.61
N ALA A 18 24.34 -6.38 9.11
CA ALA A 18 23.69 -7.67 9.33
C ALA A 18 22.73 -8.09 8.20
N GLY A 19 22.40 -7.16 7.32
CA GLY A 19 21.44 -7.39 6.22
C GLY A 19 19.97 -7.18 6.60
N PRO A 20 19.08 -7.15 5.58
CA PRO A 20 17.68 -6.77 5.77
C PRO A 20 16.87 -7.75 6.64
N ARG A 21 17.30 -9.01 6.73
CA ARG A 21 16.60 -9.99 7.57
C ARG A 21 16.72 -9.70 9.08
N ASP A 22 17.72 -8.95 9.52
CA ASP A 22 17.83 -8.54 10.92
C ASP A 22 16.62 -7.70 11.40
N PHE A 23 15.93 -7.02 10.46
CA PHE A 23 14.69 -6.30 10.74
C PHE A 23 13.52 -7.23 11.12
N TYR A 24 13.54 -8.48 10.66
CA TYR A 24 12.43 -9.41 10.81
C TYR A 24 12.72 -10.54 11.79
N GLU A 25 13.99 -10.90 11.98
CA GLU A 25 14.36 -12.08 12.78
C GLU A 25 15.61 -11.90 13.67
N GLY A 26 16.25 -10.71 13.62
CA GLY A 26 17.46 -10.41 14.40
C GLY A 26 17.24 -9.39 15.50
N ALA A 27 18.33 -8.76 15.91
CA ALA A 27 18.35 -7.82 17.04
C ALA A 27 17.44 -6.60 16.83
N ILE A 28 17.22 -6.15 15.57
CA ILE A 28 16.28 -5.07 15.29
C ILE A 28 14.84 -5.56 15.53
N ALA A 29 14.50 -6.77 15.09
CA ALA A 29 13.18 -7.36 15.33
C ALA A 29 12.86 -7.46 16.83
N GLU A 30 13.80 -7.95 17.63
CA GLU A 30 13.64 -8.07 19.07
C GLU A 30 13.36 -6.71 19.74
N LYS A 31 14.05 -5.65 19.32
CA LYS A 31 13.82 -4.29 19.80
C LYS A 31 12.46 -3.78 19.39
N ILE A 32 12.05 -3.99 18.12
CA ILE A 32 10.72 -3.60 17.62
C ILE A 32 9.62 -4.25 18.46
N VAL A 33 9.70 -5.56 18.68
CA VAL A 33 8.69 -6.29 19.45
C VAL A 33 8.64 -5.81 20.89
N ARG A 34 9.80 -5.60 21.52
CA ARG A 34 9.87 -5.11 22.90
C ARG A 34 9.25 -3.73 23.06
N ASP A 35 9.66 -2.76 22.24
CA ASP A 35 9.14 -1.40 22.26
C ASP A 35 7.64 -1.35 21.97
N ALA A 36 7.21 -2.08 20.94
CA ALA A 36 5.79 -2.14 20.57
C ALA A 36 4.92 -2.72 21.69
N ASN A 37 5.39 -3.79 22.35
CA ASN A 37 4.66 -4.43 23.45
C ASN A 37 4.57 -3.54 24.70
N VAL A 38 5.62 -2.76 24.99
CA VAL A 38 5.58 -1.72 26.04
C VAL A 38 4.49 -0.69 25.69
N GLY A 39 4.33 -0.37 24.41
CA GLY A 39 3.24 0.50 23.91
C GLY A 39 1.85 -0.14 23.85
N GLY A 40 1.69 -1.40 24.29
CA GLY A 40 0.41 -2.11 24.30
C GLY A 40 0.09 -2.90 23.02
N SER A 41 1.01 -2.98 22.07
CA SER A 41 0.87 -3.85 20.89
C SER A 41 0.92 -5.33 21.29
N ARG A 42 0.38 -6.18 20.44
CA ARG A 42 0.46 -7.66 20.57
C ARG A 42 1.36 -8.28 19.51
N ILE A 43 2.15 -7.48 18.80
CA ILE A 43 3.09 -7.99 17.80
C ILE A 43 4.09 -8.94 18.47
N SER A 44 4.39 -10.05 17.82
CA SER A 44 5.33 -11.07 18.29
C SER A 44 6.51 -11.23 17.34
N MET A 45 7.56 -11.90 17.81
CA MET A 45 8.67 -12.30 16.93
C MET A 45 8.19 -13.19 15.79
N GLN A 46 7.20 -14.03 16.01
CA GLN A 46 6.65 -14.89 14.97
C GLN A 46 5.96 -14.07 13.87
N ASP A 47 5.26 -13.00 14.20
CA ASP A 47 4.65 -12.13 13.20
C ASP A 47 5.69 -11.50 12.28
N LEU A 48 6.83 -11.11 12.83
CA LEU A 48 7.93 -10.57 12.04
C LEU A 48 8.67 -11.65 11.25
N THR A 49 9.06 -12.75 11.87
CA THR A 49 9.84 -13.81 11.21
C THR A 49 9.07 -14.50 10.10
N SER A 50 7.75 -14.64 10.25
CA SER A 50 6.88 -15.23 9.22
C SER A 50 6.61 -14.29 8.04
N TYR A 51 6.93 -12.99 8.17
CA TYR A 51 6.71 -12.04 7.10
C TYR A 51 7.71 -12.25 5.95
N ALA A 52 7.18 -12.37 4.75
CA ALA A 52 7.96 -12.41 3.52
C ALA A 52 7.30 -11.54 2.45
N ALA A 53 8.14 -10.91 1.63
CA ALA A 53 7.67 -10.28 0.40
C ALA A 53 7.15 -11.36 -0.55
N THR A 54 6.08 -11.05 -1.26
CA THR A 54 5.53 -11.95 -2.28
C THR A 54 5.78 -11.38 -3.67
N THR A 55 6.10 -12.26 -4.61
CA THR A 55 6.23 -11.92 -6.02
C THR A 55 5.05 -12.50 -6.78
N HIS A 56 4.44 -11.70 -7.62
CA HIS A 56 3.31 -12.09 -8.43
C HIS A 56 3.53 -11.68 -9.88
N GLU A 57 3.01 -12.47 -10.82
CA GLU A 57 2.88 -12.04 -12.21
C GLU A 57 1.96 -10.82 -12.29
N ALA A 58 2.34 -9.85 -13.11
CA ALA A 58 1.52 -8.68 -13.34
C ALA A 58 0.22 -9.06 -14.06
N MET A 59 -0.88 -8.45 -13.67
CA MET A 59 -2.09 -8.46 -14.50
C MET A 59 -1.82 -7.66 -15.78
N SER A 60 -2.41 -8.05 -16.90
CA SER A 60 -2.33 -7.29 -18.14
C SER A 60 -3.68 -7.22 -18.84
N MET A 61 -3.93 -6.12 -19.53
CA MET A 61 -5.07 -5.94 -20.44
C MET A 61 -4.68 -5.05 -21.62
N THR A 62 -5.37 -5.21 -22.74
CA THR A 62 -5.27 -4.23 -23.84
C THR A 62 -6.28 -3.12 -23.60
N TYR A 63 -5.81 -1.87 -23.66
CA TYR A 63 -6.65 -0.68 -23.57
C TYR A 63 -6.12 0.39 -24.53
N ALA A 64 -7.01 0.95 -25.36
CA ALA A 64 -6.68 1.98 -26.36
C ALA A 64 -5.46 1.61 -27.24
N GLY A 65 -5.30 0.35 -27.61
CA GLY A 65 -4.22 -0.15 -28.47
C GLY A 65 -2.89 -0.37 -27.77
N ALA A 66 -2.80 -0.16 -26.47
CA ALA A 66 -1.61 -0.43 -25.65
C ALA A 66 -1.86 -1.56 -24.65
N THR A 67 -0.80 -2.25 -24.24
CA THR A 67 -0.88 -3.21 -23.14
C THR A 67 -0.63 -2.46 -21.83
N VAL A 68 -1.60 -2.55 -20.90
CA VAL A 68 -1.51 -1.99 -19.56
C VAL A 68 -1.19 -3.11 -18.57
N TYR A 69 -0.25 -2.88 -17.67
CA TYR A 69 0.12 -3.81 -16.62
C TYR A 69 -0.22 -3.22 -15.24
N ALA A 70 -0.63 -4.08 -14.31
CA ALA A 70 -0.92 -3.68 -12.94
C ALA A 70 -0.59 -4.79 -11.94
N ALA A 71 -0.33 -4.40 -10.70
CA ALA A 71 -0.17 -5.33 -9.60
C ALA A 71 -1.50 -6.03 -9.28
N PRO A 72 -1.49 -7.37 -9.07
CA PRO A 72 -2.69 -8.14 -8.75
C PRO A 72 -3.07 -8.11 -7.27
N GLY A 73 -4.11 -8.85 -6.90
CA GLY A 73 -4.48 -9.11 -5.51
C GLY A 73 -5.12 -7.91 -4.81
N LEU A 74 -4.73 -7.68 -3.56
CA LEU A 74 -5.31 -6.64 -2.70
C LEU A 74 -4.70 -5.24 -2.98
N THR A 75 -4.50 -4.89 -4.25
CA THR A 75 -3.98 -3.61 -4.72
C THR A 75 -5.03 -2.81 -5.48
N ALA A 76 -4.66 -1.64 -5.99
CA ALA A 76 -5.54 -0.87 -6.87
C ALA A 76 -5.66 -1.45 -8.28
N GLY A 77 -4.76 -2.35 -8.69
CA GLY A 77 -4.70 -2.90 -10.04
C GLY A 77 -6.01 -3.49 -10.56
N PRO A 78 -6.65 -4.43 -9.83
CA PRO A 78 -7.94 -4.99 -10.26
C PRO A 78 -9.04 -3.95 -10.45
N THR A 79 -9.09 -2.94 -9.56
CA THR A 79 -10.08 -1.84 -9.65
C THR A 79 -9.80 -0.94 -10.86
N MET A 80 -8.52 -0.67 -11.14
CA MET A 80 -8.11 0.06 -12.32
C MET A 80 -8.54 -0.71 -13.59
N PHE A 81 -8.31 -2.01 -13.66
CA PHE A 81 -8.69 -2.82 -14.83
C PHE A 81 -10.21 -2.90 -15.01
N ASP A 82 -10.98 -3.06 -13.92
CA ASP A 82 -12.43 -3.01 -13.97
C ASP A 82 -12.92 -1.63 -14.50
N THR A 83 -12.32 -0.54 -14.00
CA THR A 83 -12.63 0.81 -14.49
C THR A 83 -12.32 0.96 -15.97
N LEU A 84 -11.11 0.59 -16.42
CA LEU A 84 -10.69 0.71 -17.81
C LEU A 84 -11.56 -0.12 -18.74
N SER A 85 -11.94 -1.34 -18.36
CA SER A 85 -12.82 -2.19 -19.16
C SER A 85 -14.22 -1.60 -19.37
N ARG A 86 -14.72 -0.84 -18.38
CA ARG A 86 -16.04 -0.20 -18.44
C ARG A 86 -16.08 1.02 -19.34
N ILE A 87 -14.93 1.69 -19.53
CA ILE A 87 -14.81 2.90 -20.35
C ILE A 87 -14.21 2.64 -21.73
N ASP A 88 -13.75 1.42 -22.02
CA ASP A 88 -13.14 1.08 -23.29
C ASP A 88 -14.09 1.37 -24.45
N GLY A 89 -13.59 2.10 -25.45
CA GLY A 89 -14.37 2.55 -26.60
C GLY A 89 -15.43 3.63 -26.33
N LYS A 90 -15.53 4.15 -25.09
CA LYS A 90 -16.55 5.16 -24.71
C LYS A 90 -15.98 6.56 -24.52
N ILE A 91 -14.68 6.73 -24.63
CA ILE A 91 -14.04 8.01 -24.37
C ILE A 91 -13.85 8.75 -25.69
N ALA A 92 -14.46 9.92 -25.78
CA ALA A 92 -14.31 10.87 -26.88
C ALA A 92 -13.52 12.09 -26.42
N PHE A 93 -12.73 12.66 -27.33
CA PHE A 93 -11.95 13.86 -27.09
C PHE A 93 -12.51 15.01 -27.95
N GLU A 94 -12.58 16.19 -27.35
CA GLU A 94 -12.96 17.43 -27.99
C GLU A 94 -11.85 18.44 -27.69
N ASP A 95 -11.27 19.04 -28.71
CA ASP A 95 -10.15 20.00 -28.58
C ASP A 95 -8.97 19.50 -27.70
N GLY A 96 -8.63 18.22 -27.81
CA GLY A 96 -7.53 17.60 -27.07
C GLY A 96 -7.84 17.24 -25.60
N SER A 97 -9.07 17.44 -25.16
CA SER A 97 -9.55 17.10 -23.81
C SER A 97 -10.70 16.09 -23.88
N PRO A 98 -10.90 15.24 -22.85
CA PRO A 98 -12.08 14.39 -22.78
C PRO A 98 -13.36 15.23 -22.82
N SER A 99 -14.37 14.78 -23.60
CA SER A 99 -15.68 15.44 -23.64
C SER A 99 -16.39 15.37 -22.29
N ALA A 100 -17.43 16.20 -22.10
CA ALA A 100 -18.27 16.18 -20.90
C ALA A 100 -18.91 14.80 -20.67
N GLU A 101 -19.32 14.10 -21.75
CA GLU A 101 -19.84 12.74 -21.68
C GLU A 101 -18.77 11.75 -21.23
N SER A 102 -17.53 11.91 -21.69
CA SER A 102 -16.38 11.09 -21.24
C SER A 102 -16.15 11.21 -19.75
N TYR A 103 -16.26 12.40 -19.16
CA TYR A 103 -16.17 12.58 -17.70
C TYR A 103 -17.32 11.88 -16.97
N ALA A 104 -18.53 11.87 -17.51
CA ALA A 104 -19.64 11.11 -16.93
C ALA A 104 -19.38 9.60 -17.01
N HIS A 105 -18.78 9.11 -18.09
CA HIS A 105 -18.34 7.71 -18.20
C HIS A 105 -17.27 7.36 -17.16
N TYR A 106 -16.25 8.21 -16.97
CA TYR A 106 -15.22 8.01 -15.92
C TYR A 106 -15.87 7.91 -14.54
N ALA A 107 -16.72 8.85 -14.16
CA ALA A 107 -17.37 8.86 -12.85
C ALA A 107 -18.23 7.61 -12.63
N SER A 108 -19.02 7.21 -13.63
CA SER A 108 -19.87 6.02 -13.56
C SER A 108 -19.05 4.74 -13.46
N ALA A 109 -17.98 4.61 -14.25
CA ALA A 109 -17.11 3.44 -14.25
C ALA A 109 -16.35 3.30 -12.93
N LEU A 110 -15.78 4.40 -12.44
CA LEU A 110 -15.11 4.42 -11.14
C LEU A 110 -16.05 4.02 -10.02
N ARG A 111 -17.24 4.61 -9.96
CA ARG A 111 -18.24 4.26 -8.96
C ARG A 111 -18.56 2.76 -8.98
N ALA A 112 -18.85 2.19 -10.15
CA ALA A 112 -19.18 0.79 -10.28
C ALA A 112 -17.98 -0.13 -9.92
N ALA A 113 -16.75 0.23 -10.31
CA ALA A 113 -15.56 -0.52 -9.97
C ALA A 113 -15.29 -0.48 -8.45
N TYR A 114 -15.54 0.67 -7.80
CA TYR A 114 -15.43 0.77 -6.34
C TYR A 114 -16.54 0.01 -5.61
N GLU A 115 -17.77 0.00 -6.13
CA GLU A 115 -18.85 -0.84 -5.58
C GLU A 115 -18.44 -2.32 -5.62
N THR A 116 -17.89 -2.81 -6.74
CA THR A 116 -17.34 -4.16 -6.87
C THR A 116 -16.19 -4.38 -5.86
N ARG A 117 -15.23 -3.46 -5.81
CA ARG A 117 -14.09 -3.51 -4.88
C ARG A 117 -14.57 -3.65 -3.44
N LEU A 118 -15.49 -2.79 -3.04
CA LEU A 118 -16.02 -2.76 -1.68
C LEU A 118 -16.81 -4.03 -1.32
N ALA A 119 -17.52 -4.61 -2.24
CA ALA A 119 -18.29 -5.83 -2.03
C ALA A 119 -17.44 -7.10 -1.99
N THR A 120 -16.35 -7.17 -2.77
CA THR A 120 -15.63 -8.43 -3.02
C THR A 120 -14.19 -8.42 -2.52
N MET A 121 -13.51 -7.26 -2.55
CA MET A 121 -12.07 -7.20 -2.25
C MET A 121 -11.78 -6.77 -0.81
N GLY A 122 -12.74 -6.35 -0.08
CA GLY A 122 -12.63 -5.91 1.26
C GLY A 122 -12.09 -4.49 1.39
N ASP A 123 -12.90 -3.48 1.75
CA ASP A 123 -12.51 -2.24 2.38
C ASP A 123 -13.64 -1.57 3.13
N ALA A 124 -13.33 -0.81 4.15
CA ALA A 124 -14.27 -0.12 4.95
C ALA A 124 -14.19 1.38 4.74
N ASP A 125 -15.29 1.99 5.07
CA ASP A 125 -15.56 3.40 4.96
C ASP A 125 -14.48 4.31 5.55
N ASP A 126 -14.23 5.34 4.81
CA ASP A 126 -13.50 6.55 5.00
C ASP A 126 -13.36 7.11 6.42
N ALA A 127 -12.16 7.12 6.90
CA ALA A 127 -11.66 8.31 7.55
C ALA A 127 -10.60 8.90 6.61
N GLN A 128 -10.93 9.93 5.88
CA GLN A 128 -9.98 10.68 5.05
C GLN A 128 -9.03 11.44 5.96
N ASP A 129 -7.98 10.77 6.39
CA ASP A 129 -6.79 11.43 6.89
C ASP A 129 -5.86 11.65 5.69
N PRO A 130 -5.26 12.83 5.48
CA PRO A 130 -4.38 13.07 4.35
C PRO A 130 -3.23 12.07 4.36
N ALA A 131 -3.27 11.13 3.42
CA ALA A 131 -2.25 10.10 3.25
C ALA A 131 -0.98 10.72 2.70
N CYS A 132 0.16 10.45 3.32
CA CYS A 132 1.49 10.81 2.81
C CYS A 132 2.12 9.58 2.19
N THR A 133 2.13 9.53 0.87
CA THR A 133 2.69 8.42 0.09
C THR A 133 3.85 8.94 -0.75
N THR A 134 4.93 8.19 -0.83
CA THR A 134 6.03 8.45 -1.74
C THR A 134 5.97 7.46 -2.89
N HIS A 135 6.00 7.97 -4.11
CA HIS A 135 6.08 7.17 -5.33
C HIS A 135 7.29 7.62 -6.15
N LEU A 136 8.03 6.66 -6.66
CA LEU A 136 9.13 6.92 -7.59
C LEU A 136 9.09 5.94 -8.75
N THR A 137 9.51 6.42 -9.90
CA THR A 137 9.68 5.61 -11.12
C THR A 137 11.05 5.90 -11.69
N THR A 138 11.74 4.85 -12.11
CA THR A 138 13.02 4.96 -12.81
C THR A 138 12.95 4.17 -14.12
N ILE A 139 13.66 4.65 -15.12
CA ILE A 139 13.81 3.99 -16.41
C ILE A 139 15.29 4.05 -16.81
N ASP A 140 15.83 2.96 -17.34
CA ASP A 140 17.17 2.93 -17.88
C ASP A 140 17.21 3.16 -19.41
N GLY A 141 18.41 3.21 -19.99
CA GLY A 141 18.59 3.42 -21.43
C GLY A 141 18.12 2.24 -22.30
N GLU A 142 17.85 1.09 -21.72
CA GLU A 142 17.34 -0.11 -22.39
C GLU A 142 15.80 -0.21 -22.32
N GLY A 143 15.16 0.72 -21.60
CA GLY A 143 13.72 0.74 -21.42
C GLY A 143 13.23 -0.12 -20.25
N ASN A 144 14.12 -0.66 -19.41
CA ASN A 144 13.69 -1.31 -18.17
C ASN A 144 13.15 -0.26 -17.21
N MET A 145 12.04 -0.58 -16.56
CA MET A 145 11.31 0.36 -15.72
C MET A 145 11.06 -0.23 -14.35
N VAL A 146 11.34 0.54 -13.30
CA VAL A 146 11.01 0.18 -11.91
C VAL A 146 10.16 1.28 -11.33
N THR A 147 9.08 0.89 -10.71
CA THR A 147 8.20 1.78 -9.95
C THR A 147 8.04 1.27 -8.53
N LEU A 148 8.17 2.17 -7.57
CA LEU A 148 8.07 1.86 -6.14
C LEU A 148 7.11 2.83 -5.47
N THR A 149 6.11 2.29 -4.81
CA THR A 149 5.23 3.06 -3.93
C THR A 149 5.45 2.61 -2.49
N GLN A 150 5.68 3.56 -1.60
CA GLN A 150 5.85 3.30 -0.17
C GLN A 150 5.09 4.33 0.65
N THR A 151 4.48 3.89 1.75
CA THR A 151 3.68 4.76 2.59
C THR A 151 3.71 4.32 4.05
N LEU A 152 3.53 5.28 4.94
CA LEU A 152 3.16 5.05 6.34
C LEU A 152 1.64 5.16 6.56
N LEU A 153 0.87 5.40 5.50
CA LEU A 153 -0.53 5.74 5.36
C LEU A 153 -0.79 7.20 5.74
N SER A 154 -1.04 7.53 7.00
CA SER A 154 -1.24 8.93 7.42
C SER A 154 0.07 9.71 7.51
N ALA A 155 0.00 11.04 7.55
CA ALA A 155 1.16 11.90 7.79
C ALA A 155 1.88 11.50 9.08
N PHE A 156 3.12 10.99 8.93
CA PHE A 156 3.90 10.37 10.01
C PHE A 156 3.30 9.06 10.57
N GLY A 157 2.49 8.33 9.80
CA GLY A 157 1.92 7.05 10.19
C GLY A 157 1.15 7.11 11.52
N SER A 158 1.44 6.20 12.43
CA SER A 158 0.88 6.19 13.79
C SER A 158 1.41 7.31 14.69
N LYS A 159 2.40 8.08 14.25
CA LYS A 159 3.14 9.10 15.03
C LYS A 159 3.95 8.51 16.20
N VAL A 160 4.07 7.20 16.29
CA VAL A 160 4.85 6.48 17.29
C VAL A 160 6.25 6.19 16.73
N VAL A 161 7.27 6.65 17.43
CA VAL A 161 8.67 6.31 17.18
C VAL A 161 9.09 5.31 18.24
N LEU A 162 9.61 4.16 17.83
CA LEU A 162 10.12 3.14 18.73
C LEU A 162 11.44 3.59 19.35
N PRO A 163 11.57 3.65 20.68
CA PRO A 163 12.74 4.24 21.35
C PRO A 163 14.06 3.55 21.03
N GLU A 164 14.09 2.21 21.03
CA GLU A 164 15.32 1.44 20.86
C GLU A 164 15.81 1.34 19.40
N THR A 165 14.97 1.72 18.44
CA THR A 165 15.30 1.63 17.01
C THR A 165 15.20 2.96 16.27
N GLY A 166 14.46 3.92 16.79
CA GLY A 166 14.12 5.17 16.10
C GLY A 166 13.14 4.97 14.93
N ILE A 167 12.55 3.80 14.76
CA ILE A 167 11.63 3.49 13.67
C ILE A 167 10.30 4.18 13.90
N LEU A 168 9.84 4.93 12.90
CA LEU A 168 8.51 5.50 12.88
C LEU A 168 7.52 4.46 12.35
N MET A 169 6.54 4.11 13.18
CA MET A 169 5.54 3.09 12.84
C MET A 169 4.46 3.63 11.90
N ASN A 170 4.07 2.81 10.92
CA ASN A 170 2.91 3.07 10.08
C ASN A 170 1.59 2.94 10.86
N ASN A 171 0.49 3.34 10.25
CA ASN A 171 -0.87 3.09 10.74
C ASN A 171 -1.73 2.32 9.74
N GLY A 172 -1.12 1.45 8.95
CA GLY A 172 -1.79 0.63 7.92
C GLY A 172 -2.92 -0.25 8.44
N ILE A 173 -3.00 -0.48 9.74
CA ILE A 173 -4.13 -1.17 10.37
C ILE A 173 -5.48 -0.47 10.10
N MET A 174 -5.48 0.82 9.81
CA MET A 174 -6.68 1.57 9.44
C MET A 174 -7.32 1.14 8.12
N TRP A 175 -6.62 0.34 7.31
CA TRP A 175 -7.19 -0.25 6.10
C TRP A 175 -8.10 -1.46 6.37
N PHE A 176 -8.16 -1.96 7.59
CA PHE A 176 -9.10 -3.01 7.96
C PHE A 176 -10.47 -2.45 8.32
N ASP A 177 -11.52 -3.23 8.00
CA ASP A 177 -12.88 -2.96 8.51
C ASP A 177 -12.98 -3.40 9.97
N THR A 178 -13.47 -2.51 10.82
CA THR A 178 -13.74 -2.82 12.23
C THR A 178 -15.01 -3.66 12.42
N ARG A 179 -15.88 -3.73 11.41
CA ARG A 179 -17.09 -4.57 11.44
C ARG A 179 -16.71 -6.05 11.26
N PRO A 180 -17.22 -6.95 12.07
CA PRO A 180 -16.90 -8.37 11.96
C PRO A 180 -17.59 -9.04 10.78
N GLY A 181 -17.03 -10.14 10.27
CA GLY A 181 -17.66 -11.05 9.31
C GLY A 181 -17.46 -10.73 7.84
N GLY A 182 -16.88 -9.58 7.50
CA GLY A 182 -16.56 -9.22 6.11
C GLY A 182 -15.18 -9.74 5.66
N PRO A 183 -14.89 -9.74 4.35
CA PRO A 183 -13.59 -10.15 3.83
C PRO A 183 -12.45 -9.28 4.37
N LYS A 184 -12.75 -8.06 4.76
CA LYS A 184 -11.83 -7.04 5.27
C LYS A 184 -11.76 -6.91 6.77
N SER A 185 -12.63 -7.57 7.47
CA SER A 185 -12.66 -7.44 8.92
C SER A 185 -11.28 -7.70 9.50
N ILE A 186 -10.89 -6.87 10.45
CA ILE A 186 -9.63 -7.03 11.17
C ILE A 186 -9.54 -8.45 11.76
N GLY A 187 -8.39 -9.06 11.63
CA GLY A 187 -8.14 -10.41 12.15
C GLY A 187 -6.67 -10.78 12.09
N GLY A 188 -6.25 -11.69 12.95
CA GLY A 188 -4.89 -12.21 12.94
C GLY A 188 -4.55 -12.89 11.62
N GLY A 189 -3.30 -12.72 11.15
CA GLY A 189 -2.79 -13.33 9.91
C GLY A 189 -3.34 -12.74 8.60
N LYS A 190 -4.16 -11.69 8.65
CA LYS A 190 -4.71 -11.03 7.46
C LYS A 190 -3.84 -9.85 7.01
N ARG A 191 -3.82 -9.63 5.70
CA ARG A 191 -3.28 -8.41 5.08
C ARG A 191 -4.45 -7.49 4.72
N PRO A 192 -4.32 -6.17 4.95
CA PRO A 192 -5.36 -5.22 4.56
C PRO A 192 -5.41 -5.05 3.05
N LEU A 193 -6.55 -4.58 2.54
CA LEU A 193 -6.68 -4.10 1.18
C LEU A 193 -5.91 -2.79 1.03
N CYS A 194 -5.05 -2.71 0.04
CA CYS A 194 -4.20 -1.55 -0.22
C CYS A 194 -4.68 -0.78 -1.46
N ASN A 195 -4.59 0.54 -1.45
CA ASN A 195 -4.92 1.38 -2.61
C ASN A 195 -3.71 1.68 -3.52
N MET A 196 -2.59 0.99 -3.29
CA MET A 196 -1.36 1.14 -4.07
C MET A 196 -1.16 -0.05 -4.98
#